data_bc835f3504dd8fada9a49adda73d4adc
#
_entry.id   bc835f3504dd8fada9a49adda73d4adc
#
_cell.length_a   1.000
_cell.length_b   1.000
_cell.length_c   1.000
_cell.angle_alpha   90.00
_cell.angle_beta   90.00
_cell.angle_gamma   90.00
#
_symmetry.space_group_name_H-M   'P 1'
#
loop_
_entity.id
_entity.type
_entity.pdbx_description
1 polymer ?
#
loop_
_entity_poly.entity_id
_entity_poly.type
_entity_poly.pdbx_seq_one_letter_code
_entity_poly.pdbx_strand_id
1 'polypeptide(L)'
;HVMAHESFEDAKTAELLNKYFVSVKVDREERPDLDSVYLTVCQAFTGSGGWPMSIFMTAQQKPFFAGTYFPPKSRYGMPGFSELLRIVAQKWQTGRKQLLESADGILAALTAEHEYKSVLPPDCAAGLISDAVYLFAQRFDHVNGGFGPAPKFPIPHNLIFLMLYAKRNVQAEPLQQALFTLRQMRRGGIFDQIGYGFSRYSTDARFLVPHFEKMLYDNALLILAYTVAFRVSGEREFLTTAAQTADYVLGEMTGEGGAFYSAQDADSDGEEGRYYVFSQEEICRVIGAEKGMAYCRHFGITKEGN
;
A
#
# COMPACT_ATOMS: atom_id res chain seq x y z
N HIS A 1 3.44 8.07 8.87
CA HIS A 1 4.38 9.18 9.07
C HIS A 1 3.68 10.54 8.99
N VAL A 2 2.95 10.88 7.90
CA VAL A 2 2.35 12.21 7.70
C VAL A 2 1.52 12.68 8.91
N MET A 3 0.55 11.88 9.39
CA MET A 3 -0.23 12.27 10.59
C MET A 3 0.58 12.27 11.89
N ALA A 4 1.69 11.53 11.97
CA ALA A 4 2.57 11.61 13.13
C ALA A 4 3.13 13.03 13.26
N HIS A 5 3.80 13.51 12.22
CA HIS A 5 4.38 14.84 12.22
C HIS A 5 3.36 15.98 12.19
N GLU A 6 2.31 15.87 11.37
CA GLU A 6 1.34 16.94 11.21
C GLU A 6 0.36 17.09 12.38
N SER A 7 0.07 16.00 13.10
CA SER A 7 -1.01 15.98 14.08
C SER A 7 -0.63 15.39 15.43
N PHE A 8 -0.01 14.21 15.49
CA PHE A 8 0.18 13.52 16.77
C PHE A 8 1.34 14.09 17.57
N GLU A 9 2.37 14.65 16.94
CA GLU A 9 3.52 15.31 17.57
C GLU A 9 3.25 16.78 17.90
N ASP A 10 2.10 17.36 17.46
CA ASP A 10 1.69 18.70 17.84
C ASP A 10 1.25 18.76 19.30
N ALA A 11 1.90 19.61 20.10
CA ALA A 11 1.65 19.71 21.54
C ALA A 11 0.20 20.07 21.89
N LYS A 12 -0.48 20.89 21.06
CA LYS A 12 -1.89 21.28 21.29
C LYS A 12 -2.84 20.13 21.01
N THR A 13 -2.55 19.34 20.00
CA THR A 13 -3.30 18.13 19.67
C THR A 13 -3.09 17.06 20.75
N ALA A 14 -1.85 16.87 21.21
CA ALA A 14 -1.53 15.97 22.32
C ALA A 14 -2.25 16.37 23.62
N GLU A 15 -2.34 17.66 23.94
CA GLU A 15 -3.10 18.15 25.09
C GLU A 15 -4.60 17.78 25.02
N LEU A 16 -5.22 17.92 23.84
CA LEU A 16 -6.62 17.52 23.62
C LEU A 16 -6.81 16.02 23.76
N LEU A 17 -5.93 15.21 23.18
CA LEU A 17 -5.96 13.75 23.28
C LEU A 17 -5.83 13.32 24.75
N ASN A 18 -4.84 13.80 25.47
CA ASN A 18 -4.61 13.45 26.87
C ASN A 18 -5.74 13.92 27.80
N LYS A 19 -6.42 15.02 27.46
CA LYS A 19 -7.50 15.57 28.30
C LYS A 19 -8.83 14.82 28.13
N TYR A 20 -9.16 14.42 26.92
CA TYR A 20 -10.50 13.94 26.59
C TYR A 20 -10.58 12.48 26.16
N PHE A 21 -9.45 11.84 25.84
CA PHE A 21 -9.41 10.52 25.27
C PHE A 21 -8.41 9.62 25.99
N VAL A 22 -8.61 8.33 25.86
CA VAL A 22 -7.57 7.31 26.10
C VAL A 22 -7.06 6.87 24.73
N SER A 23 -5.91 7.39 24.32
CA SER A 23 -5.33 7.11 23.03
C SER A 23 -4.54 5.82 23.07
N VAL A 24 -4.81 4.93 22.12
CA VAL A 24 -4.10 3.65 21.95
C VAL A 24 -3.53 3.60 20.54
N LYS A 25 -2.22 3.44 20.43
CA LYS A 25 -1.55 3.19 19.15
C LYS A 25 -1.52 1.67 18.94
N VAL A 26 -2.02 1.23 17.80
CA VAL A 26 -2.02 -0.17 17.40
C VAL A 26 -1.06 -0.34 16.24
N ASP A 27 -0.05 -1.17 16.40
CA ASP A 27 0.79 -1.62 15.31
C ASP A 27 0.08 -2.77 14.59
N ARG A 28 -0.20 -2.59 13.31
CA ARG A 28 -0.91 -3.59 12.49
C ARG A 28 -0.10 -4.86 12.23
N GLU A 29 1.22 -4.79 12.30
CA GLU A 29 2.09 -5.95 12.13
C GLU A 29 2.14 -6.80 13.41
N GLU A 30 2.09 -6.15 14.58
CA GLU A 30 2.00 -6.84 15.86
C GLU A 30 0.58 -7.33 16.20
N ARG A 31 -0.45 -6.57 15.80
CA ARG A 31 -1.86 -6.85 16.11
C ARG A 31 -2.75 -6.83 14.85
N PRO A 32 -2.47 -7.70 13.86
CA PRO A 32 -3.26 -7.79 12.63
C PRO A 32 -4.72 -8.20 12.89
N ASP A 33 -4.99 -8.90 13.99
CA ASP A 33 -6.31 -9.26 14.46
C ASP A 33 -7.18 -8.03 14.74
N LEU A 34 -6.65 -7.05 15.49
CA LEU A 34 -7.34 -5.79 15.78
C LEU A 34 -7.44 -4.91 14.54
N ASP A 35 -6.34 -4.80 13.79
CA ASP A 35 -6.29 -3.98 12.57
C ASP A 35 -7.36 -4.42 11.56
N SER A 36 -7.49 -5.72 11.30
CA SER A 36 -8.47 -6.29 10.38
C SER A 36 -9.92 -5.97 10.78
N VAL A 37 -10.25 -6.12 12.08
CA VAL A 37 -11.60 -5.80 12.58
C VAL A 37 -11.92 -4.32 12.36
N TYR A 38 -11.01 -3.42 12.78
CA TYR A 38 -11.27 -1.98 12.68
C TYR A 38 -11.11 -1.42 11.26
N LEU A 39 -10.37 -2.09 10.38
CA LEU A 39 -10.38 -1.79 8.96
C LEU A 39 -11.78 -2.01 8.35
N THR A 40 -12.45 -3.11 8.68
CA THR A 40 -13.84 -3.37 8.28
C THR A 40 -14.77 -2.27 8.79
N VAL A 41 -14.62 -1.86 10.04
CA VAL A 41 -15.35 -0.72 10.61
C VAL A 41 -15.08 0.55 9.79
N CYS A 42 -13.82 0.87 9.52
CA CYS A 42 -13.45 2.07 8.75
C CYS A 42 -14.07 2.05 7.36
N GLN A 43 -14.05 0.91 6.68
CA GLN A 43 -14.69 0.74 5.36
C GLN A 43 -16.19 0.98 5.41
N ALA A 44 -16.89 0.51 6.45
CA ALA A 44 -18.32 0.74 6.63
C ALA A 44 -18.65 2.24 6.81
N PHE A 45 -17.77 3.01 7.47
CA PHE A 45 -17.97 4.45 7.68
C PHE A 45 -17.61 5.30 6.47
N THR A 46 -16.57 4.96 5.75
CA THR A 46 -15.96 5.84 4.74
C THR A 46 -16.17 5.36 3.31
N GLY A 47 -16.68 4.15 3.13
CA GLY A 47 -16.78 3.49 1.82
C GLY A 47 -15.44 2.95 1.31
N SER A 48 -14.33 3.25 2.00
CA SER A 48 -12.99 2.77 1.69
C SER A 48 -12.18 2.61 2.97
N GLY A 49 -11.18 1.73 2.98
CA GLY A 49 -10.26 1.56 4.11
C GLY A 49 -8.86 2.00 3.74
N GLY A 50 -8.05 2.31 4.74
CA GLY A 50 -6.65 2.67 4.53
C GLY A 50 -5.98 3.16 5.81
N TRP A 51 -4.68 3.34 5.73
CA TRP A 51 -3.87 3.89 6.81
C TRP A 51 -3.31 5.27 6.41
N PRO A 52 -3.19 6.18 7.38
CA PRO A 52 -3.48 6.02 8.82
C PRO A 52 -4.97 5.79 9.07
N MET A 53 -5.30 5.06 10.15
CA MET A 53 -6.67 4.75 10.52
C MET A 53 -6.92 5.26 11.95
N SER A 54 -8.01 6.01 12.12
CA SER A 54 -8.42 6.55 13.42
C SER A 54 -9.83 6.06 13.74
N ILE A 55 -9.97 5.37 14.87
CA ILE A 55 -11.25 4.81 15.34
C ILE A 55 -11.61 5.43 16.67
N PHE A 56 -12.80 6.00 16.78
CA PHE A 56 -13.37 6.47 18.02
C PHE A 56 -14.40 5.46 18.53
N MET A 57 -14.20 5.00 19.76
CA MET A 57 -15.00 3.92 20.33
C MET A 57 -15.31 4.15 21.80
N THR A 58 -16.28 3.40 22.31
CA THR A 58 -16.60 3.36 23.73
C THR A 58 -15.57 2.54 24.50
N ALA A 59 -15.60 2.59 25.84
CA ALA A 59 -14.79 1.74 26.71
C ALA A 59 -15.08 0.23 26.50
N GLN A 60 -16.24 -0.13 25.94
CA GLN A 60 -16.60 -1.48 25.55
C GLN A 60 -16.16 -1.83 24.12
N GLN A 61 -15.27 -1.03 23.54
CA GLN A 61 -14.71 -1.22 22.19
C GLN A 61 -15.75 -1.17 21.05
N LYS A 62 -16.90 -0.52 21.29
CA LYS A 62 -17.92 -0.31 20.27
C LYS A 62 -17.60 0.96 19.48
N PRO A 63 -17.32 0.89 18.18
CA PRO A 63 -16.98 2.06 17.37
C PRO A 63 -18.21 2.93 17.10
N PHE A 64 -18.04 4.26 17.18
CA PHE A 64 -19.09 5.21 16.81
C PHE A 64 -18.64 6.23 15.77
N PHE A 65 -17.34 6.27 15.44
CA PHE A 65 -16.80 7.08 14.35
C PHE A 65 -15.47 6.49 13.87
N ALA A 66 -15.22 6.58 12.57
CA ALA A 66 -13.97 6.13 11.96
C ALA A 66 -13.58 7.02 10.78
N GLY A 67 -12.30 7.07 10.49
CA GLY A 67 -11.75 7.73 9.33
C GLY A 67 -10.30 7.37 9.10
N THR A 68 -9.78 7.78 7.96
CA THR A 68 -8.37 7.54 7.59
C THR A 68 -7.52 8.76 7.93
N TYR A 69 -7.15 9.55 6.98
CA TYR A 69 -6.35 10.74 7.16
C TYR A 69 -7.20 11.95 7.56
N PHE A 70 -6.72 12.73 8.53
CA PHE A 70 -7.27 14.03 8.88
C PHE A 70 -6.16 15.08 8.83
N PRO A 71 -6.33 16.18 8.07
CA PRO A 71 -5.32 17.24 8.02
C PRO A 71 -5.16 17.96 9.36
N PRO A 72 -4.05 18.63 9.63
CA PRO A 72 -3.87 19.40 10.88
C PRO A 72 -4.85 20.57 11.01
N LYS A 73 -5.25 21.17 9.88
CA LYS A 73 -6.25 22.24 9.78
C LYS A 73 -7.31 21.89 8.77
N SER A 74 -8.55 22.36 8.96
CA SER A 74 -9.65 22.11 8.05
C SER A 74 -9.32 22.58 6.64
N ARG A 75 -9.45 21.68 5.66
CA ARG A 75 -9.22 21.94 4.23
C ARG A 75 -10.06 21.02 3.36
N TYR A 76 -10.44 21.48 2.18
CA TYR A 76 -11.16 20.70 1.17
C TYR A 76 -12.42 20.01 1.69
N GLY A 77 -13.15 20.64 2.64
CA GLY A 77 -14.35 20.09 3.24
C GLY A 77 -14.13 19.04 4.33
N MET A 78 -12.88 18.72 4.66
CA MET A 78 -12.52 17.84 5.76
C MET A 78 -12.18 18.67 7.01
N PRO A 79 -12.69 18.29 8.20
CA PRO A 79 -12.30 18.95 9.45
C PRO A 79 -10.84 18.67 9.77
N GLY A 80 -10.16 19.65 10.39
CA GLY A 80 -8.85 19.45 10.95
C GLY A 80 -8.88 18.49 12.14
N PHE A 81 -7.81 17.73 12.37
CA PHE A 81 -7.80 16.70 13.41
C PHE A 81 -8.10 17.26 14.79
N SER A 82 -7.49 18.39 15.18
CA SER A 82 -7.80 19.08 16.47
C SER A 82 -9.25 19.55 16.56
N GLU A 83 -9.88 19.95 15.45
CA GLU A 83 -11.29 20.32 15.41
C GLU A 83 -12.19 19.10 15.60
N LEU A 84 -11.88 18.01 14.90
CA LEU A 84 -12.57 16.72 15.05
C LEU A 84 -12.54 16.24 16.51
N LEU A 85 -11.38 16.29 17.16
CA LEU A 85 -11.24 15.91 18.57
C LEU A 85 -12.17 16.71 19.49
N ARG A 86 -12.27 18.03 19.28
CA ARG A 86 -13.19 18.88 20.06
C ARG A 86 -14.65 18.54 19.81
N ILE A 87 -15.02 18.31 18.54
CA ILE A 87 -16.40 17.91 18.19
C ILE A 87 -16.76 16.58 18.85
N VAL A 88 -15.89 15.56 18.77
CA VAL A 88 -16.12 14.28 19.41
C VAL A 88 -16.22 14.40 20.91
N ALA A 89 -15.30 15.13 21.56
CA ALA A 89 -15.33 15.36 23.00
C ALA A 89 -16.61 16.08 23.45
N GLN A 90 -17.04 17.11 22.72
CA GLN A 90 -18.28 17.81 22.98
C GLN A 90 -19.50 16.89 22.83
N LYS A 91 -19.57 16.13 21.75
CA LYS A 91 -20.66 15.16 21.50
C LYS A 91 -20.72 14.08 22.58
N TRP A 92 -19.56 13.62 23.05
CA TRP A 92 -19.50 12.68 24.17
C TRP A 92 -20.08 13.25 25.47
N GLN A 93 -19.93 14.55 25.73
CA GLN A 93 -20.47 15.22 26.91
C GLN A 93 -21.97 15.55 26.77
N THR A 94 -22.40 16.03 25.60
CA THR A 94 -23.75 16.60 25.42
C THR A 94 -24.74 15.64 24.74
N GLY A 95 -24.28 14.64 24.00
CA GLY A 95 -25.10 13.71 23.21
C GLY A 95 -24.67 12.24 23.37
N ARG A 96 -24.12 11.87 24.53
CA ARG A 96 -23.56 10.53 24.78
C ARG A 96 -24.52 9.40 24.47
N LYS A 97 -25.81 9.55 24.79
CA LYS A 97 -26.83 8.54 24.52
C LYS A 97 -26.92 8.23 23.02
N GLN A 98 -26.97 9.24 22.17
CA GLN A 98 -27.02 9.07 20.71
C GLN A 98 -25.75 8.38 20.18
N LEU A 99 -24.57 8.71 20.72
CA LEU A 99 -23.32 8.04 20.32
C LEU A 99 -23.32 6.56 20.70
N LEU A 100 -23.84 6.21 21.86
CA LEU A 100 -23.96 4.81 22.30
C LEU A 100 -24.95 4.03 21.45
N GLU A 101 -26.12 4.61 21.15
CA GLU A 101 -27.12 4.03 20.25
C GLU A 101 -26.56 3.82 18.83
N SER A 102 -25.81 4.80 18.31
CA SER A 102 -25.09 4.66 17.04
C SER A 102 -24.07 3.52 17.07
N ALA A 103 -23.27 3.43 18.13
CA ALA A 103 -22.29 2.38 18.30
C ALA A 103 -22.92 0.98 18.34
N ASP A 104 -24.04 0.84 19.04
CA ASP A 104 -24.80 -0.41 19.08
C ASP A 104 -25.39 -0.79 17.71
N GLY A 105 -25.93 0.18 16.98
CA GLY A 105 -26.45 -0.01 15.63
C GLY A 105 -25.37 -0.44 14.63
N ILE A 106 -24.20 0.18 14.69
CA ILE A 106 -23.05 -0.17 13.84
C ILE A 106 -22.56 -1.58 14.14
N LEU A 107 -22.42 -1.92 15.43
CA LEU A 107 -22.00 -3.26 15.84
C LEU A 107 -22.99 -4.32 15.37
N ALA A 108 -24.30 -4.06 15.50
CA ALA A 108 -25.33 -4.97 15.04
C ALA A 108 -25.28 -5.18 13.51
N ALA A 109 -25.07 -4.10 12.73
CA ALA A 109 -24.95 -4.19 11.28
C ALA A 109 -23.72 -5.01 10.85
N LEU A 110 -22.58 -4.75 11.46
CA LEU A 110 -21.32 -5.49 11.19
C LEU A 110 -21.43 -6.98 11.58
N THR A 111 -22.08 -7.28 12.72
CA THR A 111 -22.30 -8.66 13.16
C THR A 111 -23.25 -9.41 12.21
N ALA A 112 -24.32 -8.77 11.77
CA ALA A 112 -25.26 -9.36 10.81
C ALA A 112 -24.60 -9.69 9.47
N GLU A 113 -23.67 -8.86 9.01
CA GLU A 113 -22.91 -9.09 7.77
C GLU A 113 -21.93 -10.28 7.91
N HIS A 114 -21.39 -10.52 9.10
CA HIS A 114 -20.50 -11.65 9.40
C HIS A 114 -21.24 -12.99 9.63
N GLU A 115 -22.53 -12.96 9.94
CA GLU A 115 -23.34 -14.18 10.11
C GLU A 115 -23.74 -14.84 8.78
N TYR A 116 -23.44 -14.24 7.64
CA TYR A 116 -23.51 -14.89 6.33
C TYR A 116 -22.46 -16.00 6.25
N LYS A 117 -22.70 -17.09 6.94
CA LYS A 117 -22.06 -18.39 6.67
C LYS A 117 -22.60 -18.89 5.31
N SER A 118 -22.09 -18.37 4.22
CA SER A 118 -22.27 -19.02 2.94
C SER A 118 -21.45 -20.33 2.99
N VAL A 119 -22.12 -21.41 3.33
CA VAL A 119 -21.60 -22.73 3.00
C VAL A 119 -21.66 -22.82 1.49
N LEU A 120 -20.56 -22.48 0.82
CA LEU A 120 -20.45 -22.65 -0.62
C LEU A 120 -20.64 -24.14 -0.92
N PRO A 121 -21.57 -24.51 -1.83
CA PRO A 121 -21.69 -25.89 -2.26
C PRO A 121 -20.34 -26.42 -2.76
N PRO A 122 -20.02 -27.70 -2.56
CA PRO A 122 -18.73 -28.30 -2.97
C PRO A 122 -18.36 -28.07 -4.43
N ASP A 123 -19.36 -27.94 -5.30
CA ASP A 123 -19.18 -27.75 -6.75
C ASP A 123 -18.90 -26.29 -7.17
N CYS A 124 -18.95 -25.33 -6.26
CA CYS A 124 -18.70 -23.92 -6.56
C CYS A 124 -17.22 -23.57 -6.82
N ALA A 125 -16.28 -24.40 -6.38
CA ALA A 125 -14.85 -24.06 -6.44
C ALA A 125 -14.34 -23.80 -7.89
N ALA A 126 -14.80 -24.60 -8.85
CA ALA A 126 -14.42 -24.41 -10.26
C ALA A 126 -15.00 -23.12 -10.85
N GLY A 127 -16.24 -22.78 -10.49
CA GLY A 127 -16.89 -21.52 -10.87
C GLY A 127 -16.16 -20.31 -10.30
N LEU A 128 -15.81 -20.32 -9.02
CA LEU A 128 -15.09 -19.23 -8.36
C LEU A 128 -13.73 -18.90 -9.00
N ILE A 129 -13.00 -19.93 -9.44
CA ILE A 129 -11.72 -19.72 -10.13
C ILE A 129 -11.94 -19.02 -11.47
N SER A 130 -12.93 -19.46 -12.25
CA SER A 130 -13.26 -18.85 -13.54
C SER A 130 -13.78 -17.42 -13.37
N ASP A 131 -14.61 -17.17 -12.36
CA ASP A 131 -15.13 -15.83 -12.03
C ASP A 131 -14.00 -14.88 -11.61
N ALA A 132 -13.02 -15.37 -10.82
CA ALA A 132 -11.85 -14.59 -10.45
C ALA A 132 -11.03 -14.17 -11.68
N VAL A 133 -10.77 -15.09 -12.61
CA VAL A 133 -10.05 -14.78 -13.86
C VAL A 133 -10.84 -13.77 -14.71
N TYR A 134 -12.15 -13.92 -14.81
CA TYR A 134 -13.01 -12.99 -15.51
C TYR A 134 -12.95 -11.59 -14.90
N LEU A 135 -13.03 -11.47 -13.56
CA LEU A 135 -12.93 -10.20 -12.84
C LEU A 135 -11.57 -9.52 -13.03
N PHE A 136 -10.47 -10.29 -13.07
CA PHE A 136 -9.17 -9.74 -13.41
C PHE A 136 -9.14 -9.21 -14.84
N ALA A 137 -9.67 -9.96 -15.81
CA ALA A 137 -9.72 -9.50 -17.21
C ALA A 137 -10.51 -8.19 -17.36
N GLN A 138 -11.65 -8.03 -16.64
CA GLN A 138 -12.46 -6.81 -16.67
C GLN A 138 -11.72 -5.58 -16.08
N ARG A 139 -10.80 -5.78 -15.17
CA ARG A 139 -10.06 -4.70 -14.47
C ARG A 139 -8.65 -4.48 -15.02
N PHE A 140 -8.23 -5.25 -16.01
CA PHE A 140 -6.89 -5.18 -16.55
C PHE A 140 -6.64 -3.86 -17.30
N ASP A 141 -5.55 -3.19 -16.99
CA ASP A 141 -5.10 -2.00 -17.73
C ASP A 141 -4.26 -2.44 -18.95
N HIS A 142 -4.90 -2.41 -20.10
CA HIS A 142 -4.27 -2.82 -21.37
C HIS A 142 -3.14 -1.89 -21.85
N VAL A 143 -3.03 -0.69 -21.28
CA VAL A 143 -2.01 0.30 -21.67
C VAL A 143 -0.79 0.21 -20.76
N ASN A 144 -1.02 0.16 -19.45
CA ASN A 144 0.05 0.27 -18.46
C ASN A 144 0.30 -1.03 -17.68
N GLY A 145 -0.54 -2.05 -17.83
CA GLY A 145 -0.50 -3.24 -17.00
C GLY A 145 -1.07 -3.01 -15.59
N GLY A 146 -1.20 -4.10 -14.84
CA GLY A 146 -1.84 -4.07 -13.53
C GLY A 146 -3.37 -4.06 -13.63
N PHE A 147 -4.04 -3.91 -12.49
CA PHE A 147 -5.49 -4.05 -12.37
C PHE A 147 -6.09 -2.86 -11.65
N GLY A 148 -7.03 -2.19 -12.30
CA GLY A 148 -7.72 -1.01 -11.77
C GLY A 148 -6.92 0.29 -11.91
N PRO A 149 -7.44 1.39 -11.34
CA PRO A 149 -6.80 2.71 -11.37
C PRO A 149 -5.63 2.82 -10.40
N ALA A 150 -4.95 3.96 -10.40
CA ALA A 150 -3.97 4.31 -9.38
C ALA A 150 -4.65 4.52 -7.98
N PRO A 151 -3.94 4.27 -6.87
CA PRO A 151 -2.57 3.72 -6.81
C PRO A 151 -2.51 2.23 -7.18
N LYS A 152 -1.40 1.80 -7.81
CA LYS A 152 -1.22 0.41 -8.25
C LYS A 152 -0.23 -0.34 -7.36
N PHE A 153 -0.73 -1.38 -6.69
CA PHE A 153 0.09 -2.32 -5.93
C PHE A 153 0.58 -3.46 -6.83
N PRO A 154 1.75 -4.05 -6.56
CA PRO A 154 2.29 -5.18 -7.33
C PRO A 154 1.40 -6.43 -7.32
N ILE A 155 0.72 -6.72 -6.20
CA ILE A 155 -0.16 -7.88 -5.98
C ILE A 155 0.38 -9.19 -6.61
N PRO A 156 1.62 -9.61 -6.29
CA PRO A 156 2.31 -10.70 -6.99
C PRO A 156 1.59 -12.05 -6.90
N HIS A 157 0.87 -12.32 -5.82
CA HIS A 157 0.06 -13.53 -5.67
C HIS A 157 -1.04 -13.66 -6.74
N ASN A 158 -1.65 -12.56 -7.16
CA ASN A 158 -2.63 -12.56 -8.24
C ASN A 158 -1.98 -12.87 -9.60
N LEU A 159 -0.79 -12.33 -9.83
CA LEU A 159 -0.01 -12.62 -11.05
C LEU A 159 0.40 -14.09 -11.11
N ILE A 160 0.86 -14.66 -9.99
CA ILE A 160 1.17 -16.08 -9.87
C ILE A 160 -0.07 -16.93 -10.16
N PHE A 161 -1.22 -16.59 -9.56
CA PHE A 161 -2.49 -17.27 -9.82
C PHE A 161 -2.84 -17.27 -11.31
N LEU A 162 -2.80 -16.11 -11.98
CA LEU A 162 -3.10 -16.00 -13.41
C LEU A 162 -2.17 -16.83 -14.29
N MET A 163 -0.86 -16.82 -13.99
CA MET A 163 0.12 -17.62 -14.73
C MET A 163 -0.10 -19.13 -14.57
N LEU A 164 -0.37 -19.58 -13.33
CA LEU A 164 -0.63 -21.00 -13.05
C LEU A 164 -1.97 -21.45 -13.65
N TYR A 165 -3.01 -20.62 -13.56
CA TYR A 165 -4.29 -20.87 -14.19
C TYR A 165 -4.16 -21.01 -15.71
N ALA A 166 -3.47 -20.06 -16.35
CA ALA A 166 -3.22 -20.05 -17.78
C ALA A 166 -2.49 -21.30 -18.25
N LYS A 167 -1.45 -21.72 -17.50
CA LYS A 167 -0.67 -22.92 -17.80
C LYS A 167 -1.52 -24.19 -17.70
N ARG A 168 -2.37 -24.29 -16.68
CA ARG A 168 -3.23 -25.45 -16.45
C ARG A 168 -4.33 -25.59 -17.51
N ASN A 169 -4.93 -24.46 -17.90
CA ASN A 169 -6.10 -24.44 -18.78
C ASN A 169 -5.76 -24.11 -20.25
N VAL A 170 -4.47 -23.95 -20.56
CA VAL A 170 -3.96 -23.62 -21.91
C VAL A 170 -4.60 -22.32 -22.46
N GLN A 171 -4.72 -21.31 -21.59
CA GLN A 171 -5.29 -20.00 -21.94
C GLN A 171 -4.18 -18.95 -22.05
N ALA A 172 -4.08 -18.29 -23.20
CA ALA A 172 -3.02 -17.30 -23.45
C ALA A 172 -3.26 -15.96 -22.75
N GLU A 173 -4.50 -15.50 -22.68
CA GLU A 173 -4.82 -14.14 -22.21
C GLU A 173 -4.42 -13.87 -20.76
N PRO A 174 -4.78 -14.68 -19.74
CA PRO A 174 -4.34 -14.45 -18.38
C PRO A 174 -2.82 -14.48 -18.22
N LEU A 175 -2.13 -15.31 -19.01
CA LEU A 175 -0.66 -15.35 -19.05
C LEU A 175 -0.10 -14.02 -19.56
N GLN A 176 -0.62 -13.53 -20.69
CA GLN A 176 -0.17 -12.29 -21.30
C GLN A 176 -0.40 -11.08 -20.37
N GLN A 177 -1.54 -11.02 -19.69
CA GLN A 177 -1.84 -9.98 -18.70
C GLN A 177 -0.82 -9.97 -17.56
N ALA A 178 -0.51 -11.13 -17.01
CA ALA A 178 0.47 -11.25 -15.93
C ALA A 178 1.89 -10.89 -16.38
N LEU A 179 2.37 -11.43 -17.51
CA LEU A 179 3.69 -11.15 -18.04
C LEU A 179 3.85 -9.68 -18.46
N PHE A 180 2.83 -9.09 -19.06
CA PHE A 180 2.82 -7.69 -19.41
C PHE A 180 2.93 -6.80 -18.17
N THR A 181 2.15 -7.09 -17.12
CA THR A 181 2.21 -6.36 -15.84
C THR A 181 3.60 -6.42 -15.21
N LEU A 182 4.21 -7.60 -15.16
CA LEU A 182 5.57 -7.78 -14.64
C LEU A 182 6.60 -6.96 -15.44
N ARG A 183 6.49 -6.91 -16.78
CA ARG A 183 7.37 -6.08 -17.62
C ARG A 183 7.18 -4.59 -17.33
N GLN A 184 5.95 -4.14 -17.19
CA GLN A 184 5.67 -2.73 -16.91
C GLN A 184 6.21 -2.31 -15.54
N MET A 185 6.05 -3.14 -14.51
CA MET A 185 6.65 -2.90 -13.21
C MET A 185 8.18 -2.84 -13.27
N ARG A 186 8.83 -3.78 -13.99
CA ARG A 186 10.29 -3.81 -14.16
C ARG A 186 10.83 -2.58 -14.87
N ARG A 187 10.08 -2.03 -15.83
CA ARG A 187 10.46 -0.85 -16.64
C ARG A 187 10.14 0.47 -15.94
N GLY A 188 9.20 0.46 -15.01
CA GLY A 188 8.76 1.64 -14.28
C GLY A 188 9.70 2.02 -13.14
N GLY A 189 9.44 3.19 -12.53
CA GLY A 189 10.18 3.65 -11.36
C GLY A 189 9.83 2.90 -10.07
N ILE A 190 8.80 2.06 -10.07
CA ILE A 190 8.51 1.16 -8.95
C ILE A 190 9.63 0.14 -8.71
N PHE A 191 10.41 -0.19 -9.73
CA PHE A 191 11.64 -0.98 -9.61
C PHE A 191 12.84 -0.03 -9.57
N ASP A 192 13.66 -0.14 -8.54
CA ASP A 192 14.91 0.60 -8.45
C ASP A 192 15.91 0.06 -9.47
N GLN A 193 16.22 0.87 -10.49
CA GLN A 193 17.07 0.47 -11.59
C GLN A 193 18.56 0.36 -11.22
N ILE A 194 18.96 0.92 -10.06
CA ILE A 194 20.36 1.00 -9.59
C ILE A 194 20.59 0.04 -8.42
N GLY A 195 19.84 0.24 -7.33
CA GLY A 195 19.97 -0.56 -6.10
C GLY A 195 19.11 -1.80 -6.08
N TYR A 196 18.26 -1.96 -7.09
CA TYR A 196 17.30 -3.06 -7.23
C TYR A 196 16.18 -3.04 -6.18
N GLY A 197 15.37 -4.11 -6.19
CA GLY A 197 14.19 -4.19 -5.34
C GLY A 197 13.02 -3.33 -5.82
N PHE A 198 11.84 -3.64 -5.32
CA PHE A 198 10.58 -3.00 -5.68
C PHE A 198 10.06 -2.16 -4.53
N SER A 199 9.59 -0.97 -4.84
CA SER A 199 8.81 -0.13 -3.93
C SER A 199 7.42 -0.73 -3.73
N ARG A 200 6.77 -0.31 -2.65
CA ARG A 200 5.50 -0.89 -2.16
C ARG A 200 4.36 -0.77 -3.15
N TYR A 201 4.18 0.42 -3.76
CA TYR A 201 3.17 0.67 -4.79
C TYR A 201 3.55 1.87 -5.65
N SER A 202 2.90 2.01 -6.81
CA SER A 202 2.97 3.21 -7.63
C SER A 202 1.81 4.15 -7.32
N THR A 203 2.12 5.43 -7.17
CA THR A 203 1.12 6.49 -6.97
C THR A 203 0.36 6.82 -8.24
N ASP A 204 0.91 6.47 -9.40
CA ASP A 204 0.32 6.66 -10.72
C ASP A 204 -0.04 5.33 -11.43
N ALA A 205 -0.77 5.43 -12.54
CA ALA A 205 -1.22 4.26 -13.30
C ALA A 205 -0.12 3.57 -14.13
N ARG A 206 1.06 4.21 -14.34
CA ARG A 206 2.13 3.77 -15.24
C ARG A 206 3.28 3.07 -14.55
N PHE A 207 3.20 2.84 -13.24
CA PHE A 207 4.29 2.35 -12.40
C PHE A 207 5.53 3.25 -12.38
N LEU A 208 5.36 4.58 -12.61
CA LEU A 208 6.46 5.51 -12.77
C LEU A 208 6.90 6.15 -11.45
N VAL A 209 5.97 6.73 -10.70
CA VAL A 209 6.26 7.42 -9.44
C VAL A 209 5.87 6.53 -8.27
N PRO A 210 6.82 5.93 -7.54
CA PRO A 210 6.52 5.04 -6.43
C PRO A 210 6.23 5.82 -5.14
N HIS A 211 5.56 5.16 -4.20
CA HIS A 211 5.78 5.38 -2.78
C HIS A 211 7.06 4.62 -2.41
N PHE A 212 8.08 5.33 -1.95
CA PHE A 212 9.45 4.82 -1.92
C PHE A 212 9.75 3.76 -0.84
N GLU A 213 8.81 3.44 0.04
CA GLU A 213 8.93 2.34 0.98
C GLU A 213 9.14 1.00 0.24
N LYS A 214 10.07 0.18 0.71
CA LYS A 214 10.29 -1.17 0.17
C LYS A 214 10.00 -2.21 1.26
N MET A 215 9.02 -3.10 1.00
CA MET A 215 8.61 -4.14 1.95
C MET A 215 9.30 -5.47 1.63
N LEU A 216 9.73 -6.18 2.66
CA LEU A 216 10.30 -7.53 2.50
C LEU A 216 9.32 -8.48 1.83
N TYR A 217 8.06 -8.50 2.29
CA TYR A 217 7.04 -9.43 1.76
C TYR A 217 6.71 -9.17 0.28
N ASP A 218 6.68 -7.91 -0.17
CA ASP A 218 6.47 -7.57 -1.57
C ASP A 218 7.62 -8.08 -2.43
N ASN A 219 8.86 -7.81 -2.02
CA ASN A 219 10.06 -8.24 -2.73
C ASN A 219 10.18 -9.76 -2.77
N ALA A 220 9.93 -10.45 -1.65
CA ALA A 220 9.97 -11.90 -1.58
C ALA A 220 8.93 -12.56 -2.53
N LEU A 221 7.70 -12.05 -2.52
CA LEU A 221 6.65 -12.54 -3.41
C LEU A 221 6.90 -12.17 -4.88
N LEU A 222 7.54 -11.03 -5.16
CA LEU A 222 7.94 -10.66 -6.51
C LEU A 222 9.07 -11.54 -7.04
N ILE A 223 10.07 -11.91 -6.22
CA ILE A 223 11.07 -12.91 -6.60
C ILE A 223 10.38 -14.21 -7.07
N LEU A 224 9.37 -14.65 -6.31
CA LEU A 224 8.59 -15.84 -6.68
C LEU A 224 7.82 -15.62 -7.99
N ALA A 225 7.12 -14.50 -8.15
CA ALA A 225 6.32 -14.18 -9.34
C ALA A 225 7.18 -14.12 -10.61
N TYR A 226 8.32 -13.43 -10.55
CA TYR A 226 9.27 -13.36 -11.66
C TYR A 226 9.91 -14.72 -11.97
N THR A 227 10.19 -15.54 -10.95
CA THR A 227 10.67 -16.92 -11.15
C THR A 227 9.61 -17.79 -11.85
N VAL A 228 8.34 -17.68 -11.45
CA VAL A 228 7.22 -18.38 -12.09
C VAL A 228 7.08 -17.89 -13.55
N ALA A 229 7.15 -16.58 -13.78
CA ALA A 229 7.09 -16.00 -15.13
C ALA A 229 8.18 -16.57 -16.04
N PHE A 230 9.42 -16.67 -15.58
CA PHE A 230 10.49 -17.32 -16.32
C PHE A 230 10.16 -18.79 -16.62
N ARG A 231 9.67 -19.55 -15.65
CA ARG A 231 9.36 -20.98 -15.83
C ARG A 231 8.22 -21.25 -16.83
N VAL A 232 7.28 -20.32 -16.96
CA VAL A 232 6.14 -20.50 -17.88
C VAL A 232 6.40 -19.92 -19.26
N SER A 233 7.25 -18.88 -19.40
CA SER A 233 7.54 -18.19 -20.65
C SER A 233 8.88 -18.58 -21.29
N GLY A 234 9.88 -18.95 -20.48
CA GLY A 234 11.26 -19.16 -20.93
C GLY A 234 12.06 -17.86 -21.11
N GLU A 235 11.47 -16.69 -20.84
CA GLU A 235 12.08 -15.39 -21.11
C GLU A 235 13.04 -14.97 -19.98
N ARG A 236 14.32 -14.85 -20.32
CA ARG A 236 15.41 -14.62 -19.35
C ARG A 236 15.31 -13.28 -18.59
N GLU A 237 14.63 -12.28 -19.14
CA GLU A 237 14.44 -11.00 -18.46
C GLU A 237 13.78 -11.18 -17.07
N PHE A 238 12.82 -12.09 -16.95
CA PHE A 238 12.16 -12.38 -15.68
C PHE A 238 13.11 -13.03 -14.66
N LEU A 239 13.95 -13.97 -15.09
CA LEU A 239 14.96 -14.57 -14.22
C LEU A 239 15.98 -13.53 -13.73
N THR A 240 16.41 -12.64 -14.62
CA THR A 240 17.34 -11.53 -14.27
C THR A 240 16.72 -10.63 -13.23
N THR A 241 15.43 -10.25 -13.40
CA THR A 241 14.72 -9.40 -12.42
C THR A 241 14.58 -10.10 -11.08
N ALA A 242 14.25 -11.39 -11.05
CA ALA A 242 14.19 -12.18 -9.82
C ALA A 242 15.54 -12.20 -9.08
N ALA A 243 16.64 -12.43 -9.81
CA ALA A 243 17.98 -12.44 -9.25
C ALA A 243 18.38 -11.06 -8.68
N GLN A 244 18.16 -9.98 -9.43
CA GLN A 244 18.42 -8.62 -8.98
C GLN A 244 17.61 -8.25 -7.72
N THR A 245 16.34 -8.67 -7.65
CA THR A 245 15.51 -8.44 -6.46
C THR A 245 16.03 -9.25 -5.27
N ALA A 246 16.51 -10.48 -5.50
CA ALA A 246 17.13 -11.29 -4.45
C ALA A 246 18.45 -10.68 -3.96
N ASP A 247 19.27 -10.15 -4.87
CA ASP A 247 20.52 -9.45 -4.52
C ASP A 247 20.22 -8.24 -3.62
N TYR A 248 19.17 -7.45 -3.92
CA TYR A 248 18.72 -6.37 -3.07
C TYR A 248 18.32 -6.87 -1.66
N VAL A 249 17.50 -7.91 -1.57
CA VAL A 249 17.05 -8.44 -0.27
C VAL A 249 18.24 -8.95 0.56
N LEU A 250 19.18 -9.64 -0.07
CA LEU A 250 20.37 -10.16 0.61
C LEU A 250 21.37 -9.07 1.00
N GLY A 251 21.51 -8.02 0.20
CA GLY A 251 22.44 -6.93 0.46
C GLY A 251 21.90 -5.86 1.42
N GLU A 252 20.67 -5.40 1.19
CA GLU A 252 20.13 -4.22 1.85
C GLU A 252 19.11 -4.55 2.96
N MET A 253 18.39 -5.67 2.85
CA MET A 253 17.38 -6.05 3.83
C MET A 253 17.87 -7.12 4.83
N THR A 254 19.14 -7.45 4.83
CA THR A 254 19.72 -8.45 5.75
C THR A 254 20.60 -7.77 6.80
N GLY A 255 20.26 -7.92 8.07
CA GLY A 255 21.07 -7.42 9.18
C GLY A 255 22.29 -8.27 9.47
N GLU A 256 23.23 -7.74 10.26
CA GLU A 256 24.51 -8.40 10.64
C GLU A 256 24.28 -9.80 11.27
N GLY A 257 23.16 -10.01 11.96
CA GLY A 257 22.79 -11.30 12.55
C GLY A 257 22.17 -12.31 11.57
N GLY A 258 22.03 -11.96 10.27
CA GLY A 258 21.43 -12.79 9.23
C GLY A 258 19.89 -12.77 9.21
N ALA A 259 19.25 -12.00 10.09
CA ALA A 259 17.81 -11.77 10.06
C ALA A 259 17.48 -10.69 9.03
N PHE A 260 16.30 -10.79 8.41
CA PHE A 260 15.83 -9.79 7.47
C PHE A 260 15.11 -8.65 8.19
N TYR A 261 15.31 -7.43 7.71
CA TYR A 261 14.46 -6.30 8.04
C TYR A 261 13.10 -6.44 7.36
N SER A 262 12.02 -6.01 8.03
CA SER A 262 10.65 -6.11 7.48
C SER A 262 10.36 -5.09 6.38
N ALA A 263 11.02 -3.93 6.45
CA ALA A 263 10.85 -2.83 5.52
C ALA A 263 12.08 -1.92 5.47
N GLN A 264 12.19 -1.16 4.39
CA GLN A 264 13.05 0.02 4.26
C GLN A 264 12.13 1.24 4.16
N ASP A 265 12.42 2.27 4.99
CA ASP A 265 11.62 3.47 5.06
C ASP A 265 11.62 4.24 3.72
N ALA A 266 10.50 4.88 3.40
CA ALA A 266 10.38 5.78 2.26
C ALA A 266 11.14 7.09 2.47
N ASP A 267 11.29 7.50 3.73
CA ASP A 267 11.89 8.78 4.11
C ASP A 267 13.41 8.65 4.29
N SER A 268 14.15 9.63 3.79
CA SER A 268 15.55 9.86 4.08
C SER A 268 15.74 11.31 4.47
N ASP A 269 16.45 11.57 5.57
CA ASP A 269 16.63 12.93 6.11
C ASP A 269 15.31 13.68 6.38
N GLY A 270 14.22 12.94 6.68
CA GLY A 270 12.89 13.47 6.95
C GLY A 270 12.08 13.87 5.71
N GLU A 271 12.51 13.43 4.52
CA GLU A 271 11.85 13.70 3.24
C GLU A 271 11.66 12.41 2.44
N GLU A 272 10.42 12.15 1.99
CA GLU A 272 10.11 10.95 1.18
C GLU A 272 10.83 10.99 -0.17
N GLY A 273 11.49 9.89 -0.50
CA GLY A 273 12.15 9.72 -1.79
C GLY A 273 13.49 10.47 -1.95
N ARG A 274 13.94 11.20 -0.93
CA ARG A 274 15.17 12.01 -0.98
C ARG A 274 16.39 11.21 -1.45
N TYR A 275 16.49 9.95 -1.04
CA TYR A 275 17.58 9.06 -1.44
C TYR A 275 17.57 8.72 -2.94
N TYR A 276 16.41 8.74 -3.58
CA TYR A 276 16.20 8.30 -4.97
C TYR A 276 16.13 9.43 -5.99
N VAL A 277 16.01 10.67 -5.53
CA VAL A 277 15.86 11.86 -6.40
C VAL A 277 17.17 12.63 -6.45
N PHE A 278 17.66 12.89 -7.66
CA PHE A 278 18.95 13.56 -7.87
C PHE A 278 18.77 14.84 -8.69
N SER A 279 19.38 15.92 -8.25
CA SER A 279 19.49 17.15 -9.03
C SER A 279 20.57 17.03 -10.14
N GLN A 280 20.51 17.92 -11.14
CA GLN A 280 21.56 17.99 -12.16
C GLN A 280 22.94 18.21 -11.58
N GLU A 281 23.05 19.02 -10.51
CA GLU A 281 24.31 19.32 -9.86
C GLU A 281 24.91 18.06 -9.22
N GLU A 282 24.09 17.26 -8.51
CA GLU A 282 24.52 16.01 -7.88
C GLU A 282 25.03 15.02 -8.93
N ILE A 283 24.29 14.82 -10.01
CA ILE A 283 24.69 13.94 -11.11
C ILE A 283 26.01 14.41 -11.74
N CYS A 284 26.12 15.70 -12.05
CA CYS A 284 27.34 16.26 -12.64
C CYS A 284 28.55 16.15 -11.69
N ARG A 285 28.34 16.25 -10.40
CA ARG A 285 29.40 16.06 -9.38
C ARG A 285 29.95 14.64 -9.37
N VAL A 286 29.07 13.65 -9.55
CA VAL A 286 29.45 12.21 -9.50
C VAL A 286 30.13 11.75 -10.79
N ILE A 287 29.52 12.04 -11.96
CA ILE A 287 29.98 11.49 -13.25
C ILE A 287 30.65 12.52 -14.18
N GLY A 288 30.88 13.73 -13.67
CA GLY A 288 31.51 14.83 -14.42
C GLY A 288 30.50 15.64 -15.23
N ALA A 289 30.82 16.92 -15.49
CA ALA A 289 29.87 17.88 -16.05
C ALA A 289 29.35 17.47 -17.45
N GLU A 290 30.21 17.05 -18.36
CA GLU A 290 29.83 16.70 -19.74
C GLU A 290 28.90 15.47 -19.77
N LYS A 291 29.32 14.38 -19.13
CA LYS A 291 28.52 13.13 -19.03
C LYS A 291 27.26 13.36 -18.21
N GLY A 292 27.36 14.11 -17.11
CA GLY A 292 26.23 14.44 -16.26
C GLY A 292 25.13 15.20 -16.99
N MET A 293 25.49 16.22 -17.76
CA MET A 293 24.52 16.96 -18.57
C MET A 293 23.90 16.11 -19.69
N ALA A 294 24.66 15.20 -20.29
CA ALA A 294 24.12 14.27 -21.27
C ALA A 294 23.14 13.28 -20.61
N TYR A 295 23.49 12.75 -19.45
CA TYR A 295 22.63 11.88 -18.66
C TYR A 295 21.34 12.58 -18.23
N CYS A 296 21.44 13.79 -17.68
CA CYS A 296 20.27 14.56 -17.25
C CYS A 296 19.32 14.87 -18.43
N ARG A 297 19.84 15.21 -19.61
CA ARG A 297 19.00 15.40 -20.81
C ARG A 297 18.29 14.12 -21.23
N HIS A 298 18.97 12.98 -21.16
CA HIS A 298 18.42 11.68 -21.58
C HIS A 298 17.30 11.23 -20.65
N PHE A 299 17.49 11.38 -19.34
CA PHE A 299 16.53 10.94 -18.32
C PHE A 299 15.56 12.04 -17.84
N GLY A 300 15.65 13.24 -18.40
CA GLY A 300 14.75 14.34 -18.05
C GLY A 300 14.99 14.94 -16.67
N ILE A 301 16.19 14.78 -16.09
CA ILE A 301 16.51 15.28 -14.75
C ILE A 301 16.59 16.81 -14.78
N THR A 302 15.79 17.48 -13.93
CA THR A 302 15.73 18.94 -13.82
C THR A 302 16.80 19.48 -12.88
N LYS A 303 16.90 20.82 -12.76
CA LYS A 303 17.84 21.46 -11.82
C LYS A 303 17.49 21.13 -10.37
N GLU A 304 16.21 21.04 -10.09
CA GLU A 304 15.67 20.77 -8.76
C GLU A 304 15.68 19.26 -8.41
N GLY A 305 15.83 18.41 -9.39
CA GLY A 305 15.67 16.97 -9.29
C GLY A 305 14.26 16.52 -9.65
N ASN A 306 14.10 15.24 -9.87
CA ASN A 306 12.80 14.57 -10.15
C ASN A 306 12.96 13.04 -10.07
#